data_e73361ee8a4a186da84eabdc173d55e5
#
_entry.id   e73361ee8a4a186da84eabdc173d55e5
#
_cell.length_a   1.000
_cell.length_b   1.000
_cell.length_c   1.000
_cell.angle_alpha   90.00
_cell.angle_beta   90.00
_cell.angle_gamma   90.00
#
_symmetry.space_group_name_H-M   'P 1'
#
loop_
_entity.id
_entity.type
_entity.pdbx_description
1 polymer ?
#
loop_
_entity_poly.entity_id
_entity_poly.type
_entity_poly.pdbx_seq_one_letter_code
_entity_poly.pdbx_strand_id
1 'polypeptide(L)'
;MKNFPKQAYKALQSIVGAEYVSDDQVVCETYTWGGEFVDTLYQRGTTSPGCVVLPRTTSEIQKIIKLCNRYGIPFKPIGSFWGQHCAAKIPEFLKPGTPSFLSIDLKRMNTLEFDEKNMYAIVEPGVIYSPMQEQAMRRGLYTLTPGGGSQACVIGNHINHSFSPLCYRVGLPSRRILGGEWVLADGEILRFGSLASQDDPFWGEGPGVDLRGLLRGTVGWWGKAGIVTKLAVKLHPLFKPERLKPIGISPDTTLEFPTNRIRWYNITMPSLDALFKAMREIGKAEIGAAIMRVPMLWRYRAKAKTREHFWELWEADEEEIRKKPVYILRILLIGYTSEKQLQHEERVLQDIIAELGGEFRRTRPTDESWIKNADSAGMWWPAGGYVSVEFIHDTLGHSIARGETLSREKETFIPPLVDEYGEKGWYQMVELGHTSYFEFLIQWDPYQPTGDYVSGEYKAYEFWVDNQRVGVDEHQYISHLGPMTVLGITGAAYGPNYYPLMEKVRRILDPNEVSDPPFDMHDKVIDKWAPEWKKKYRLEEYRF
;
A
#
# COMPACT_ATOMS: atom_id res chain seq x y z
N MET A 1 -20.94 13.95 16.75
CA MET A 1 -19.91 13.54 17.74
C MET A 1 -19.91 14.53 18.92
N LYS A 2 -19.48 14.10 20.11
CA LYS A 2 -19.25 15.02 21.23
C LYS A 2 -17.96 15.81 21.00
N ASN A 3 -17.89 17.05 21.51
CA ASN A 3 -16.66 17.84 21.48
C ASN A 3 -15.50 17.10 22.17
N PHE A 4 -14.28 17.39 21.75
CA PHE A 4 -13.09 16.82 22.39
C PHE A 4 -13.02 17.27 23.87
N PRO A 5 -12.77 16.35 24.84
CA PRO A 5 -12.85 16.70 26.26
C PRO A 5 -11.74 17.67 26.68
N LYS A 6 -12.09 18.82 27.25
CA LYS A 6 -11.11 19.85 27.68
C LYS A 6 -10.06 19.34 28.67
N GLN A 7 -10.43 18.43 29.56
CA GLN A 7 -9.48 17.83 30.51
C GLN A 7 -8.47 16.93 29.80
N ALA A 8 -8.92 16.16 28.79
CA ALA A 8 -8.03 15.34 27.97
C ALA A 8 -7.06 16.22 27.16
N TYR A 9 -7.54 17.33 26.59
CA TYR A 9 -6.70 18.29 25.88
C TYR A 9 -5.56 18.84 26.77
N LYS A 10 -5.90 19.30 27.98
CA LYS A 10 -4.87 19.77 28.94
C LYS A 10 -3.90 18.68 29.36
N ALA A 11 -4.36 17.45 29.51
CA ALA A 11 -3.48 16.32 29.80
C ALA A 11 -2.53 16.01 28.64
N LEU A 12 -3.00 16.08 27.38
CA LEU A 12 -2.16 15.94 26.20
C LEU A 12 -1.05 17.00 26.17
N GLN A 13 -1.38 18.27 26.45
CA GLN A 13 -0.40 19.35 26.55
C GLN A 13 0.66 19.06 27.63
N SER A 14 0.26 18.46 28.75
CA SER A 14 1.21 18.09 29.83
C SER A 14 2.09 16.89 29.46
N ILE A 15 1.67 16.04 28.50
CA ILE A 15 2.43 14.88 28.05
C ILE A 15 3.48 15.26 27.01
N VAL A 16 3.12 16.04 25.99
CA VAL A 16 3.99 16.29 24.82
C VAL A 16 4.48 17.72 24.67
N GLY A 17 3.95 18.67 25.47
CA GLY A 17 4.15 20.12 25.31
C GLY A 17 2.97 20.78 24.59
N ALA A 18 2.67 22.01 24.96
CA ALA A 18 1.50 22.73 24.43
C ALA A 18 1.61 22.99 22.91
N GLU A 19 2.81 23.19 22.41
CA GLU A 19 3.11 23.44 20.99
C GLU A 19 2.90 22.21 20.08
N TYR A 20 2.73 21.04 20.66
CA TYR A 20 2.54 19.76 19.93
C TYR A 20 1.12 19.20 20.05
N VAL A 21 0.17 20.02 20.50
CA VAL A 21 -1.26 19.66 20.61
C VAL A 21 -2.10 20.77 20.04
N SER A 22 -3.06 20.45 19.19
CA SER A 22 -4.00 21.42 18.65
C SER A 22 -5.41 20.86 18.55
N ASP A 23 -6.39 21.63 18.99
CA ASP A 23 -7.82 21.45 18.73
C ASP A 23 -8.38 22.56 17.82
N ASP A 24 -7.50 23.34 17.19
CA ASP A 24 -7.86 24.32 16.18
C ASP A 24 -8.50 23.63 14.97
N GLN A 25 -9.65 24.13 14.55
CA GLN A 25 -10.43 23.52 13.48
C GLN A 25 -9.65 23.44 12.17
N VAL A 26 -8.92 24.50 11.81
CA VAL A 26 -8.15 24.53 10.56
C VAL A 26 -7.04 23.49 10.58
N VAL A 27 -6.33 23.36 11.71
CA VAL A 27 -5.33 22.32 11.90
C VAL A 27 -5.96 20.94 11.79
N CYS A 28 -7.08 20.70 12.50
CA CYS A 28 -7.76 19.41 12.49
C CYS A 28 -8.25 19.03 11.07
N GLU A 29 -8.74 19.99 10.31
CA GLU A 29 -9.19 19.77 8.92
C GLU A 29 -8.05 19.34 7.99
N THR A 30 -6.81 19.76 8.22
CA THR A 30 -5.66 19.27 7.43
C THR A 30 -5.40 17.77 7.62
N TYR A 31 -5.96 17.16 8.65
CA TYR A 31 -5.88 15.73 8.91
C TYR A 31 -7.10 14.93 8.44
N THR A 32 -7.95 15.51 7.60
CA THR A 32 -9.14 14.83 7.02
C THR A 32 -8.86 14.15 5.70
N TRP A 33 -7.70 14.41 5.09
CA TRP A 33 -7.40 13.87 3.77
C TRP A 33 -7.42 12.34 3.75
N GLY A 34 -8.18 11.77 2.83
CA GLY A 34 -8.52 10.35 2.77
C GLY A 34 -7.87 9.54 1.69
N GLY A 35 -6.93 10.09 0.93
CA GLY A 35 -6.31 9.37 -0.18
C GLY A 35 -7.19 9.32 -1.43
N GLU A 36 -7.25 8.18 -2.11
CA GLU A 36 -7.75 8.02 -3.46
C GLU A 36 -9.27 8.19 -3.63
N PHE A 37 -10.05 7.93 -2.58
CA PHE A 37 -11.52 8.09 -2.60
C PHE A 37 -11.93 9.41 -1.94
N VAL A 38 -11.48 10.51 -2.50
CA VAL A 38 -11.46 11.76 -1.73
C VAL A 38 -12.83 12.40 -1.56
N ASP A 39 -13.73 12.30 -2.51
CA ASP A 39 -14.78 13.33 -2.50
C ASP A 39 -16.21 12.89 -2.20
N THR A 40 -16.69 11.77 -2.67
CA THR A 40 -18.13 11.53 -2.64
C THR A 40 -18.61 10.67 -1.48
N LEU A 41 -17.84 9.66 -1.09
CA LEU A 41 -18.21 8.81 0.04
C LEU A 41 -17.79 9.44 1.36
N TYR A 42 -16.67 10.13 1.34
CA TYR A 42 -16.07 10.71 2.51
C TYR A 42 -16.53 12.15 2.80
N GLN A 43 -16.78 12.98 1.81
CA GLN A 43 -17.28 14.35 2.04
C GLN A 43 -18.69 14.39 2.66
N ARG A 44 -19.50 13.37 2.42
CA ARG A 44 -20.84 13.29 3.03
C ARG A 44 -20.84 12.78 4.46
N GLY A 45 -19.71 12.28 4.95
CA GLY A 45 -19.65 11.62 6.24
C GLY A 45 -18.30 11.66 6.95
N THR A 46 -17.25 12.27 6.39
CA THR A 46 -15.97 12.36 7.10
C THR A 46 -15.98 13.47 8.14
N THR A 47 -15.38 13.17 9.28
CA THR A 47 -15.16 14.17 10.31
C THR A 47 -13.67 14.40 10.48
N SER A 48 -13.30 15.65 10.64
CA SER A 48 -12.00 16.03 11.16
C SER A 48 -11.79 15.44 12.56
N PRO A 49 -10.54 15.15 12.95
CA PRO A 49 -10.24 14.84 14.33
C PRO A 49 -10.65 16.01 15.23
N GLY A 50 -11.02 15.72 16.45
CA GLY A 50 -11.28 16.78 17.44
C GLY A 50 -10.03 17.34 18.08
N CYS A 51 -8.89 16.66 17.87
CA CYS A 51 -7.59 17.09 18.35
C CYS A 51 -6.50 16.35 17.59
N VAL A 52 -5.37 17.00 17.41
CA VAL A 52 -4.14 16.45 16.83
C VAL A 52 -3.03 16.53 17.88
N VAL A 53 -2.23 15.47 18.01
CA VAL A 53 -1.06 15.42 18.91
C VAL A 53 0.15 14.84 18.21
N LEU A 54 1.33 15.43 18.49
CA LEU A 54 2.61 15.05 17.90
C LEU A 54 3.57 14.53 18.98
N PRO A 55 3.52 13.25 19.35
CA PRO A 55 4.46 12.67 20.31
C PRO A 55 5.84 12.46 19.70
N ARG A 56 6.84 12.31 20.59
CA ARG A 56 8.25 12.06 20.23
C ARG A 56 8.80 10.74 20.75
N THR A 57 8.18 10.18 21.78
CA THR A 57 8.72 9.01 22.48
C THR A 57 7.67 7.93 22.70
N THR A 58 8.10 6.67 22.83
CA THR A 58 7.24 5.54 23.19
C THR A 58 6.50 5.80 24.51
N SER A 59 7.18 6.45 25.49
CA SER A 59 6.55 6.80 26.77
C SER A 59 5.40 7.81 26.62
N GLU A 60 5.56 8.79 25.72
CA GLU A 60 4.48 9.73 25.41
C GLU A 60 3.30 9.00 24.74
N ILE A 61 3.56 8.12 23.76
CA ILE A 61 2.53 7.28 23.12
C ILE A 61 1.78 6.47 24.18
N GLN A 62 2.50 5.80 25.07
CA GLN A 62 1.88 5.02 26.15
C GLN A 62 0.93 5.85 27.01
N LYS A 63 1.36 7.04 27.43
CA LYS A 63 0.54 7.96 28.23
C LYS A 63 -0.69 8.45 27.44
N ILE A 64 -0.53 8.75 26.16
CA ILE A 64 -1.63 9.19 25.28
C ILE A 64 -2.66 8.06 25.14
N ILE A 65 -2.23 6.83 24.87
CA ILE A 65 -3.15 5.69 24.72
C ILE A 65 -3.90 5.43 26.04
N LYS A 66 -3.21 5.45 27.19
CA LYS A 66 -3.87 5.33 28.51
C LYS A 66 -4.87 6.45 28.76
N LEU A 67 -4.57 7.68 28.29
CA LEU A 67 -5.51 8.79 28.35
C LEU A 67 -6.74 8.53 27.45
N CYS A 68 -6.54 8.04 26.24
CA CYS A 68 -7.62 7.69 25.32
C CYS A 68 -8.55 6.64 25.93
N ASN A 69 -7.99 5.59 26.54
CA ASN A 69 -8.78 4.59 27.26
C ASN A 69 -9.59 5.19 28.42
N ARG A 70 -8.98 6.07 29.22
CA ARG A 70 -9.65 6.73 30.36
C ARG A 70 -10.89 7.54 29.96
N TYR A 71 -10.82 8.20 28.81
CA TYR A 71 -11.88 9.10 28.33
C TYR A 71 -12.75 8.47 27.24
N GLY A 72 -12.50 7.23 26.83
CA GLY A 72 -13.17 6.58 25.71
C GLY A 72 -12.98 7.33 24.40
N ILE A 73 -11.79 7.91 24.17
CA ILE A 73 -11.47 8.69 22.97
C ILE A 73 -10.85 7.74 21.94
N PRO A 74 -11.48 7.54 20.78
CA PRO A 74 -10.85 6.83 19.68
C PRO A 74 -9.61 7.56 19.20
N PHE A 75 -8.55 6.82 18.87
CA PHE A 75 -7.34 7.42 18.30
C PHE A 75 -6.95 6.80 16.97
N LYS A 76 -6.28 7.58 16.15
CA LYS A 76 -5.75 7.17 14.85
C LYS A 76 -4.28 7.54 14.72
N PRO A 77 -3.37 6.57 14.56
CA PRO A 77 -1.97 6.85 14.28
C PRO A 77 -1.78 7.26 12.82
N ILE A 78 -0.90 8.22 12.60
CA ILE A 78 -0.56 8.73 11.27
C ILE A 78 0.96 8.71 11.13
N GLY A 79 1.45 8.04 10.06
CA GLY A 79 2.87 8.05 9.68
C GLY A 79 3.17 9.19 8.71
N SER A 80 3.35 8.86 7.42
CA SER A 80 3.68 9.85 6.38
C SER A 80 2.48 10.50 5.68
N PHE A 81 1.27 10.23 6.09
CA PHE A 81 0.05 10.65 5.39
C PHE A 81 -0.09 10.07 3.96
N TRP A 82 0.72 9.10 3.62
CA TRP A 82 0.70 8.46 2.32
C TRP A 82 -0.06 7.14 2.39
N GLY A 83 -1.22 7.10 1.77
CA GLY A 83 -2.04 5.90 1.70
C GLY A 83 -3.52 6.17 2.01
N GLN A 84 -4.35 5.29 1.53
CA GLN A 84 -5.81 5.37 1.53
C GLN A 84 -6.46 5.45 2.92
N HIS A 85 -5.72 5.17 3.97
CA HIS A 85 -6.27 4.93 5.28
C HIS A 85 -5.88 5.99 6.32
N CYS A 86 -5.23 7.05 5.87
CA CYS A 86 -4.87 8.16 6.74
C CYS A 86 -6.06 9.01 7.16
N ALA A 87 -7.23 8.74 6.57
CA ALA A 87 -8.33 9.65 6.62
C ALA A 87 -9.10 9.69 7.92
N ALA A 88 -9.85 10.71 7.94
CA ALA A 88 -11.00 10.94 8.78
C ALA A 88 -11.90 9.71 8.93
N LYS A 89 -12.56 9.62 10.05
CA LYS A 89 -13.55 8.59 10.33
C LYS A 89 -14.91 8.99 9.77
N ILE A 90 -15.62 8.04 9.19
CA ILE A 90 -17.01 8.26 8.82
C ILE A 90 -17.86 8.19 10.09
N PRO A 91 -18.62 9.26 10.43
CA PRO A 91 -19.37 9.30 11.68
C PRO A 91 -20.36 8.15 11.86
N GLU A 92 -20.87 7.63 10.75
CA GLU A 92 -21.82 6.53 10.72
C GLU A 92 -21.26 5.22 11.30
N PHE A 93 -19.92 5.09 11.35
CA PHE A 93 -19.24 3.92 11.92
C PHE A 93 -18.87 4.09 13.40
N LEU A 94 -19.04 5.29 13.93
CA LEU A 94 -18.80 5.54 15.35
C LEU A 94 -20.06 5.27 16.16
N LYS A 95 -19.92 4.66 17.33
CA LYS A 95 -21.05 4.47 18.26
C LYS A 95 -21.66 5.83 18.61
N PRO A 96 -23.00 5.96 18.68
CA PRO A 96 -23.64 7.19 19.11
C PRO A 96 -23.06 7.67 20.44
N GLY A 97 -22.69 8.94 20.51
CA GLY A 97 -22.14 9.55 21.71
C GLY A 97 -20.64 9.37 21.92
N THR A 98 -19.92 8.70 21.01
CA THR A 98 -18.45 8.66 21.00
C THR A 98 -17.89 10.08 20.94
N PRO A 99 -16.84 10.41 21.73
CA PRO A 99 -16.10 11.66 21.58
C PRO A 99 -15.48 11.78 20.20
N SER A 100 -15.15 12.99 19.79
CA SER A 100 -14.36 13.20 18.59
C SER A 100 -12.99 12.49 18.74
N PHE A 101 -12.51 11.88 17.66
CA PHE A 101 -11.28 11.09 17.72
C PHE A 101 -10.01 11.97 17.79
N LEU A 102 -8.93 11.36 18.26
CA LEU A 102 -7.58 11.96 18.33
C LEU A 102 -6.73 11.47 17.16
N SER A 103 -6.17 12.37 16.37
CA SER A 103 -5.10 12.04 15.42
C SER A 103 -3.75 12.12 16.12
N ILE A 104 -2.97 11.05 16.02
CA ILE A 104 -1.62 10.95 16.59
C ILE A 104 -0.62 10.94 15.44
N ASP A 105 -0.03 12.10 15.17
CA ASP A 105 0.95 12.27 14.10
C ASP A 105 2.35 11.90 14.59
N LEU A 106 2.91 10.85 14.05
CA LEU A 106 4.14 10.20 14.50
C LEU A 106 5.42 10.78 13.86
N LYS A 107 5.30 11.85 13.06
CA LYS A 107 6.45 12.40 12.29
C LYS A 107 7.64 12.85 13.14
N ARG A 108 7.46 13.13 14.43
CA ARG A 108 8.55 13.49 15.35
C ARG A 108 9.35 12.28 15.83
N MET A 109 8.82 11.07 15.68
CA MET A 109 9.50 9.81 15.95
C MET A 109 10.20 9.35 14.68
N ASN A 110 11.38 9.89 14.38
CA ASN A 110 12.07 9.74 13.10
C ASN A 110 13.51 9.24 13.19
N THR A 111 13.84 8.57 14.27
CA THR A 111 15.16 7.93 14.44
C THR A 111 15.33 6.79 13.43
N LEU A 112 16.51 6.76 12.81
CA LEU A 112 16.92 5.75 11.83
C LEU A 112 18.35 5.32 12.14
N GLU A 113 18.52 4.06 12.49
CA GLU A 113 19.81 3.46 12.84
C GLU A 113 20.10 2.28 11.90
N PHE A 114 21.37 2.12 11.49
CA PHE A 114 21.80 1.03 10.61
C PHE A 114 22.79 0.11 11.30
N ASP A 115 22.55 -1.19 11.21
CA ASP A 115 23.58 -2.20 11.44
C ASP A 115 24.03 -2.75 10.07
N GLU A 116 25.15 -2.24 9.59
CA GLU A 116 25.72 -2.62 8.28
C GLU A 116 26.20 -4.08 8.28
N LYS A 117 26.72 -4.55 9.42
CA LYS A 117 27.27 -5.90 9.56
C LYS A 117 26.20 -6.97 9.49
N ASN A 118 25.08 -6.74 10.16
CA ASN A 118 23.97 -7.67 10.24
C ASN A 118 22.85 -7.33 9.23
N MET A 119 23.03 -6.28 8.41
CA MET A 119 22.15 -5.87 7.32
C MET A 119 20.70 -5.65 7.77
N TYR A 120 20.50 -4.82 8.79
CA TYR A 120 19.18 -4.36 9.19
C TYR A 120 19.22 -2.87 9.56
N ALA A 121 18.04 -2.29 9.65
CA ALA A 121 17.86 -0.95 10.21
C ALA A 121 16.77 -0.98 11.28
N ILE A 122 16.95 -0.13 12.31
CA ILE A 122 15.94 0.18 13.30
C ILE A 122 15.30 1.49 12.88
N VAL A 123 13.98 1.49 12.79
CA VAL A 123 13.21 2.64 12.34
C VAL A 123 12.10 2.99 13.32
N GLU A 124 11.90 4.29 13.52
CA GLU A 124 10.71 4.83 14.17
C GLU A 124 9.62 5.19 13.13
N PRO A 125 8.36 5.39 13.54
CA PRO A 125 7.21 5.51 12.61
C PRO A 125 7.25 6.71 11.66
N GLY A 126 7.97 7.77 11.99
CA GLY A 126 8.14 8.95 11.13
C GLY A 126 9.21 8.78 10.04
N VAL A 127 9.95 7.66 10.03
CA VAL A 127 10.95 7.41 8.98
C VAL A 127 10.28 7.06 7.67
N ILE A 128 10.65 7.77 6.60
CA ILE A 128 10.18 7.54 5.23
C ILE A 128 11.27 6.88 4.37
N TYR A 129 10.86 6.23 3.28
CA TYR A 129 11.76 5.42 2.47
C TYR A 129 12.83 6.21 1.73
N SER A 130 12.55 7.41 1.22
CA SER A 130 13.52 8.16 0.43
C SER A 130 14.86 8.37 1.15
N PRO A 131 14.92 8.98 2.33
CA PRO A 131 16.17 9.12 3.06
C PRO A 131 16.75 7.78 3.55
N MET A 132 15.92 6.81 3.89
CA MET A 132 16.38 5.49 4.29
C MET A 132 17.07 4.76 3.14
N GLN A 133 16.47 4.78 1.94
CA GLN A 133 17.03 4.12 0.76
C GLN A 133 18.36 4.75 0.34
N GLU A 134 18.43 6.09 0.32
CA GLU A 134 19.69 6.80 0.02
C GLU A 134 20.80 6.41 0.99
N GLN A 135 20.51 6.43 2.29
CA GLN A 135 21.47 6.08 3.31
C GLN A 135 21.88 4.60 3.26
N ALA A 136 20.95 3.70 2.97
CA ALA A 136 21.25 2.28 2.78
C ALA A 136 22.19 2.07 1.58
N MET A 137 21.88 2.68 0.43
CA MET A 137 22.70 2.54 -0.78
C MET A 137 24.13 3.04 -0.58
N ARG A 138 24.34 4.14 0.14
CA ARG A 138 25.68 4.63 0.51
C ARG A 138 26.47 3.64 1.37
N ARG A 139 25.79 2.71 2.04
CA ARG A 139 26.36 1.64 2.86
C ARG A 139 26.53 0.32 2.11
N GLY A 140 26.17 0.26 0.83
CA GLY A 140 26.16 -0.97 0.03
C GLY A 140 25.00 -1.90 0.37
N LEU A 141 23.89 -1.31 0.79
CA LEU A 141 22.65 -2.00 1.13
C LEU A 141 21.48 -1.37 0.38
N TYR A 142 20.32 -2.02 0.37
CA TYR A 142 19.07 -1.42 -0.11
C TYR A 142 17.87 -1.88 0.72
N THR A 143 16.80 -1.09 0.66
CA THR A 143 15.50 -1.40 1.25
C THR A 143 14.42 -1.53 0.18
N LEU A 144 13.23 -1.97 0.58
CA LEU A 144 12.11 -2.24 -0.31
C LEU A 144 11.21 -1.00 -0.46
N THR A 145 11.70 0.01 -1.17
CA THR A 145 10.93 1.22 -1.46
C THR A 145 9.64 0.85 -2.22
N PRO A 146 8.46 1.29 -1.75
CA PRO A 146 7.19 0.92 -2.37
C PRO A 146 7.01 1.54 -3.74
N GLY A 147 6.30 0.82 -4.62
CA GLY A 147 5.95 1.29 -5.95
C GLY A 147 5.05 2.53 -5.95
N GLY A 148 4.26 2.70 -4.90
CA GLY A 148 3.38 3.85 -4.73
C GLY A 148 4.06 5.16 -4.33
N GLY A 149 5.34 5.13 -4.00
CA GLY A 149 6.12 6.34 -3.70
C GLY A 149 7.06 6.22 -2.50
N SER A 150 8.22 6.81 -2.62
CA SER A 150 9.28 6.77 -1.62
C SER A 150 9.04 7.67 -0.39
N GLN A 151 7.99 8.46 -0.40
CA GLN A 151 7.51 9.24 0.75
C GLN A 151 6.67 8.43 1.75
N ALA A 152 6.33 7.17 1.44
CA ALA A 152 5.66 6.29 2.37
C ALA A 152 6.52 6.02 3.61
N CYS A 153 5.89 5.89 4.79
CA CYS A 153 6.62 5.54 6.00
C CYS A 153 6.99 4.05 5.99
N VAL A 154 8.18 3.75 6.52
CA VAL A 154 8.74 2.40 6.49
C VAL A 154 7.91 1.43 7.33
N ILE A 155 7.51 1.82 8.54
CA ILE A 155 6.70 0.96 9.41
C ILE A 155 5.35 0.64 8.76
N GLY A 156 4.62 1.66 8.29
CA GLY A 156 3.33 1.45 7.63
C GLY A 156 3.43 0.49 6.45
N ASN A 157 4.46 0.64 5.62
CA ASN A 157 4.67 -0.23 4.47
C ASN A 157 4.98 -1.69 4.87
N HIS A 158 5.72 -1.91 5.96
CA HIS A 158 6.04 -3.26 6.43
C HIS A 158 4.86 -3.96 7.10
N ILE A 159 4.00 -3.24 7.81
CA ILE A 159 2.85 -3.85 8.50
C ILE A 159 1.61 -3.96 7.60
N ASN A 160 1.56 -3.25 6.48
CA ASN A 160 0.37 -3.10 5.66
C ASN A 160 0.42 -3.81 4.31
N HIS A 161 1.13 -4.90 4.20
CA HIS A 161 1.29 -5.71 2.97
C HIS A 161 1.63 -4.93 1.71
N SER A 162 2.24 -3.77 1.85
CA SER A 162 2.67 -3.01 0.68
C SER A 162 3.72 -3.78 -0.11
N PHE A 163 3.83 -3.45 -1.38
CA PHE A 163 4.80 -4.09 -2.27
C PHE A 163 5.88 -3.10 -2.72
N SER A 164 6.97 -3.65 -3.21
CA SER A 164 8.05 -2.94 -3.90
C SER A 164 8.34 -3.64 -5.22
N PRO A 165 8.77 -2.95 -6.27
CA PRO A 165 9.31 -3.61 -7.47
C PRO A 165 10.37 -4.67 -7.15
N LEU A 166 11.17 -4.43 -6.11
CA LEU A 166 12.24 -5.34 -5.66
C LEU A 166 11.76 -6.56 -4.89
N CYS A 167 10.46 -6.66 -4.57
CA CYS A 167 9.88 -7.86 -3.94
C CYS A 167 10.02 -9.11 -4.81
N TYR A 168 10.24 -8.93 -6.12
CA TYR A 168 10.49 -10.05 -7.01
C TYR A 168 11.65 -10.93 -6.52
N ARG A 169 12.75 -10.33 -6.10
CA ARG A 169 13.91 -11.11 -5.64
C ARG A 169 13.85 -11.47 -4.17
N VAL A 170 13.35 -10.59 -3.32
CA VAL A 170 13.53 -10.73 -1.87
C VAL A 170 12.24 -10.86 -1.07
N GLY A 171 11.09 -10.85 -1.73
CA GLY A 171 9.78 -11.00 -1.09
C GLY A 171 9.23 -9.72 -0.47
N LEU A 172 8.05 -9.83 0.12
CA LEU A 172 7.29 -8.71 0.64
C LEU A 172 7.93 -8.04 1.87
N PRO A 173 7.82 -6.71 2.02
CA PRO A 173 8.29 -6.00 3.20
C PRO A 173 7.77 -6.59 4.51
N SER A 174 6.52 -6.99 4.57
CA SER A 174 5.91 -7.58 5.76
C SER A 174 6.58 -8.87 6.25
N ARG A 175 7.28 -9.59 5.37
CA ARG A 175 8.07 -10.78 5.70
C ARG A 175 9.51 -10.44 6.11
N ARG A 176 9.87 -9.15 6.16
CA ARG A 176 11.21 -8.65 6.46
C ARG A 176 11.31 -7.92 7.80
N ILE A 177 10.29 -8.07 8.63
CA ILE A 177 10.28 -7.61 10.02
C ILE A 177 11.12 -8.59 10.85
N LEU A 178 12.08 -8.06 11.58
CA LEU A 178 12.97 -8.85 12.46
C LEU A 178 12.51 -8.81 13.91
N GLY A 179 12.17 -7.65 14.41
CA GLY A 179 11.68 -7.43 15.75
C GLY A 179 11.07 -6.04 15.88
N GLY A 180 10.49 -5.71 17.01
CA GLY A 180 9.88 -4.40 17.20
C GLY A 180 9.39 -4.11 18.61
N GLU A 181 8.97 -2.88 18.79
CA GLU A 181 8.30 -2.37 19.97
C GLU A 181 6.94 -1.82 19.59
N TRP A 182 5.94 -2.23 20.32
CA TRP A 182 4.54 -1.98 20.02
C TRP A 182 3.80 -1.56 21.30
N VAL A 183 3.23 -0.37 21.31
CA VAL A 183 2.32 0.06 22.36
C VAL A 183 0.93 -0.42 21.99
N LEU A 184 0.40 -1.37 22.73
CA LEU A 184 -0.92 -1.96 22.51
C LEU A 184 -2.04 -0.95 22.77
N ALA A 185 -3.26 -1.27 22.37
CA ALA A 185 -4.39 -0.37 22.49
C ALA A 185 -4.83 -0.08 23.95
N ASP A 186 -4.39 -0.87 24.92
CA ASP A 186 -4.55 -0.60 26.36
C ASP A 186 -3.40 0.25 26.97
N GLY A 187 -2.36 0.51 26.18
CA GLY A 187 -1.15 1.24 26.59
C GLY A 187 -0.07 0.37 27.19
N GLU A 188 -0.15 -0.95 27.09
CA GLU A 188 0.94 -1.84 27.44
C GLU A 188 2.01 -1.86 26.33
N ILE A 189 3.28 -2.03 26.69
CA ILE A 189 4.38 -2.10 25.73
C ILE A 189 4.74 -3.56 25.51
N LEU A 190 4.55 -4.02 24.29
CA LEU A 190 4.93 -5.35 23.84
C LEU A 190 6.22 -5.24 23.00
N ARG A 191 7.23 -5.99 23.36
CA ARG A 191 8.47 -6.15 22.58
C ARG A 191 8.55 -7.57 22.04
N PHE A 192 9.02 -7.72 20.81
CA PHE A 192 9.13 -9.00 20.14
C PHE A 192 10.42 -9.09 19.31
N GLY A 193 10.82 -10.31 18.95
CA GLY A 193 12.16 -10.59 18.46
C GLY A 193 13.19 -10.49 19.60
N SER A 194 14.46 -10.28 19.29
CA SER A 194 15.51 -10.14 20.31
C SER A 194 15.33 -8.93 21.22
N LEU A 195 14.62 -7.92 20.77
CA LEU A 195 14.29 -6.73 21.57
C LEU A 195 13.52 -7.09 22.85
N ALA A 196 12.79 -8.20 22.85
CA ALA A 196 12.07 -8.67 24.03
C ALA A 196 12.99 -9.12 25.19
N SER A 197 14.21 -9.55 24.89
CA SER A 197 15.11 -10.15 25.88
C SER A 197 16.41 -9.37 26.13
N GLN A 198 16.87 -8.59 25.17
CA GLN A 198 18.23 -8.04 25.20
C GLN A 198 18.33 -6.52 24.98
N ASP A 199 17.23 -5.83 24.76
CA ASP A 199 17.20 -4.45 24.27
C ASP A 199 17.97 -4.23 22.94
N ASP A 200 18.40 -5.32 22.31
CA ASP A 200 19.05 -5.35 21.01
C ASP A 200 18.04 -5.85 19.96
N PRO A 201 17.70 -5.04 18.96
CA PRO A 201 16.67 -5.39 17.97
C PRO A 201 17.11 -6.43 16.95
N PHE A 202 18.19 -7.15 17.18
CA PHE A 202 18.64 -8.23 16.32
C PHE A 202 17.55 -9.30 16.16
N TRP A 203 17.53 -9.95 14.99
CA TRP A 203 16.55 -10.99 14.69
C TRP A 203 16.71 -12.22 15.58
N GLY A 204 15.65 -12.61 16.24
CA GLY A 204 15.59 -13.82 17.03
C GLY A 204 14.22 -14.46 16.94
N GLU A 205 14.21 -15.79 16.95
CA GLU A 205 12.99 -16.59 17.08
C GLU A 205 12.73 -16.84 18.57
N GLY A 206 11.56 -16.43 19.04
CA GLY A 206 11.14 -16.70 20.41
C GLY A 206 10.27 -17.97 20.49
N PRO A 207 10.01 -18.47 21.70
CA PRO A 207 9.05 -19.56 21.89
C PRO A 207 7.62 -19.06 21.67
N GLY A 208 6.74 -19.96 21.18
CA GLY A 208 5.32 -19.68 21.01
C GLY A 208 4.95 -19.10 19.65
N VAL A 209 3.85 -18.36 19.62
CA VAL A 209 3.31 -17.75 18.38
C VAL A 209 4.20 -16.61 17.90
N ASP A 210 4.49 -16.56 16.61
CA ASP A 210 5.22 -15.45 15.99
C ASP A 210 4.38 -14.16 16.01
N LEU A 211 4.72 -13.24 16.89
CA LEU A 211 4.02 -11.96 17.06
C LEU A 211 4.14 -11.05 15.83
N ARG A 212 5.15 -11.26 14.96
CA ARG A 212 5.24 -10.57 13.66
C ARG A 212 4.04 -10.88 12.79
N GLY A 213 3.48 -12.08 12.90
CA GLY A 213 2.24 -12.47 12.22
C GLY A 213 1.02 -11.64 12.63
N LEU A 214 0.95 -11.20 13.87
CA LEU A 214 -0.12 -10.34 14.37
C LEU A 214 0.00 -8.89 13.86
N LEU A 215 1.21 -8.42 13.58
CA LEU A 215 1.43 -7.09 13.01
C LEU A 215 1.13 -7.02 11.51
N ARG A 216 1.40 -8.12 10.81
CA ARG A 216 1.30 -8.19 9.36
C ARG A 216 -0.15 -8.38 8.94
N GLY A 217 -0.57 -7.62 7.95
CA GLY A 217 -1.86 -7.85 7.34
C GLY A 217 -2.56 -6.56 6.97
N THR A 218 -3.10 -6.53 5.78
CA THR A 218 -3.91 -5.42 5.31
C THR A 218 -5.23 -5.37 6.05
N VAL A 219 -5.74 -6.53 6.38
CA VAL A 219 -7.11 -6.69 6.80
C VAL A 219 -7.24 -6.57 8.29
N GLY A 220 -7.84 -5.53 8.70
CA GLY A 220 -8.27 -5.40 10.08
C GLY A 220 -7.23 -4.83 11.05
N TRP A 221 -5.97 -4.71 10.67
CA TRP A 221 -4.93 -4.29 11.59
C TRP A 221 -4.54 -2.81 11.55
N TRP A 222 -4.88 -2.07 10.55
CA TRP A 222 -4.49 -0.68 10.30
C TRP A 222 -4.64 0.28 11.49
N GLY A 223 -3.73 0.15 12.46
CA GLY A 223 -3.78 0.86 13.72
C GLY A 223 -4.76 0.29 14.75
N LYS A 224 -5.51 -0.74 14.42
CA LYS A 224 -6.54 -1.32 15.29
C LYS A 224 -6.04 -1.98 16.57
N ALA A 225 -4.76 -2.20 16.68
CA ALA A 225 -4.19 -2.89 17.83
C ALA A 225 -3.12 -2.04 18.55
N GLY A 226 -3.18 -0.73 18.42
CA GLY A 226 -2.21 0.16 19.03
C GLY A 226 -1.23 0.79 18.04
N ILE A 227 -0.03 1.15 18.50
CA ILE A 227 0.95 1.91 17.73
C ILE A 227 2.33 1.25 17.80
N VAL A 228 2.87 0.86 16.65
CA VAL A 228 4.25 0.38 16.54
C VAL A 228 5.19 1.57 16.64
N THR A 229 6.07 1.56 17.63
CA THR A 229 6.99 2.67 17.94
C THR A 229 8.41 2.42 17.48
N LYS A 230 8.80 1.16 17.28
CA LYS A 230 10.06 0.77 16.65
C LYS A 230 9.90 -0.49 15.84
N LEU A 231 10.65 -0.59 14.75
CA LEU A 231 10.70 -1.80 13.93
C LEU A 231 12.14 -2.04 13.47
N ALA A 232 12.62 -3.25 13.66
CA ALA A 232 13.84 -3.71 13.02
C ALA A 232 13.47 -4.36 11.68
N VAL A 233 14.01 -3.83 10.58
CA VAL A 233 13.70 -4.25 9.23
C VAL A 233 14.95 -4.73 8.50
N LYS A 234 14.82 -5.84 7.77
CA LYS A 234 15.91 -6.41 7.02
C LYS A 234 16.30 -5.51 5.84
N LEU A 235 17.60 -5.34 5.65
CA LEU A 235 18.20 -4.74 4.47
C LEU A 235 18.82 -5.83 3.59
N HIS A 236 19.08 -5.48 2.34
CA HIS A 236 19.61 -6.40 1.35
C HIS A 236 20.92 -5.87 0.78
N PRO A 237 21.89 -6.75 0.46
CA PRO A 237 23.18 -6.33 -0.07
C PRO A 237 23.04 -5.72 -1.46
N LEU A 238 23.78 -4.64 -1.67
CA LEU A 238 23.94 -3.96 -2.96
C LEU A 238 25.45 -3.69 -3.15
N PHE A 239 25.87 -3.51 -4.38
CA PHE A 239 27.20 -2.93 -4.61
C PHE A 239 27.24 -1.51 -4.04
N LYS A 240 28.37 -1.10 -3.46
CA LYS A 240 28.52 0.24 -2.88
C LYS A 240 28.78 1.26 -4.00
N PRO A 241 27.84 2.16 -4.29
CA PRO A 241 28.10 3.20 -5.26
C PRO A 241 29.08 4.24 -4.70
N GLU A 242 30.01 4.71 -5.54
CA GLU A 242 30.93 5.77 -5.13
C GLU A 242 30.18 7.07 -4.81
N ARG A 243 29.16 7.37 -5.63
CA ARG A 243 28.31 8.55 -5.48
C ARG A 243 26.93 8.29 -6.07
N LEU A 244 25.89 8.70 -5.37
CA LEU A 244 24.54 8.81 -5.89
C LEU A 244 24.35 10.21 -6.46
N LYS A 245 24.18 10.32 -7.77
CA LYS A 245 23.98 11.59 -8.45
C LYS A 245 22.49 11.75 -8.78
N PRO A 246 21.80 12.75 -8.18
CA PRO A 246 20.43 13.03 -8.54
C PRO A 246 20.36 13.67 -9.93
N ILE A 247 19.33 13.32 -10.69
CA ILE A 247 18.98 13.88 -11.99
C ILE A 247 17.56 14.39 -11.91
N GLY A 248 17.32 15.60 -12.44
CA GLY A 248 16.01 16.25 -12.44
C GLY A 248 15.78 17.13 -11.22
N ILE A 249 14.57 17.66 -11.12
CA ILE A 249 14.11 18.58 -10.08
C ILE A 249 12.94 17.90 -9.36
N SER A 250 12.90 18.00 -8.03
CA SER A 250 11.76 17.49 -7.25
C SER A 250 10.43 18.11 -7.76
N PRO A 251 9.38 17.29 -7.97
CA PRO A 251 9.22 15.88 -7.59
C PRO A 251 9.78 14.86 -8.60
N ASP A 252 10.24 15.26 -9.76
CA ASP A 252 10.72 14.39 -10.84
C ASP A 252 12.22 14.09 -10.74
N THR A 253 12.69 13.77 -9.55
CA THR A 253 14.08 13.38 -9.34
C THR A 253 14.28 11.88 -9.48
N THR A 254 15.40 11.50 -10.11
CA THR A 254 15.87 10.11 -10.21
C THR A 254 17.36 10.06 -9.88
N LEU A 255 17.93 8.86 -9.80
CA LEU A 255 19.37 8.68 -9.60
C LEU A 255 20.04 8.15 -10.86
N GLU A 256 21.25 8.61 -11.10
CA GLU A 256 22.12 8.03 -12.11
C GLU A 256 22.82 6.79 -11.55
N PHE A 257 22.55 5.63 -12.15
CA PHE A 257 23.18 4.37 -11.79
C PHE A 257 24.23 3.95 -12.81
N PRO A 258 25.28 3.24 -12.38
CA PRO A 258 26.30 2.74 -13.30
C PRO A 258 25.72 1.64 -14.21
N THR A 259 25.78 1.83 -15.51
CA THR A 259 25.22 0.92 -16.52
C THR A 259 25.90 -0.46 -16.57
N ASN A 260 27.09 -0.59 -16.00
CA ASN A 260 27.77 -1.88 -15.85
C ASN A 260 27.32 -2.67 -14.61
N ARG A 261 26.40 -2.14 -13.81
CA ARG A 261 25.89 -2.79 -12.59
C ARG A 261 24.38 -2.86 -12.57
N ILE A 262 23.66 -1.91 -13.19
CA ILE A 262 22.19 -1.84 -13.21
C ILE A 262 21.72 -1.58 -14.63
N ARG A 263 20.72 -2.35 -15.07
CA ARG A 263 20.05 -2.15 -16.37
C ARG A 263 18.56 -2.43 -16.28
N TRP A 264 17.78 -1.50 -16.82
CA TRP A 264 16.36 -1.67 -17.06
C TRP A 264 16.09 -2.03 -18.51
N TYR A 265 15.21 -3.01 -18.73
CA TYR A 265 14.69 -3.36 -20.05
C TYR A 265 13.18 -3.19 -20.09
N ASN A 266 12.69 -2.57 -21.17
CA ASN A 266 11.32 -2.69 -21.61
C ASN A 266 11.31 -3.60 -22.82
N ILE A 267 10.47 -4.63 -22.77
CA ILE A 267 10.40 -5.68 -23.78
C ILE A 267 8.96 -5.74 -24.30
N THR A 268 8.79 -5.61 -25.61
CA THR A 268 7.47 -5.82 -26.22
C THR A 268 7.28 -7.30 -26.47
N MET A 269 6.19 -7.85 -25.96
CA MET A 269 5.82 -9.24 -26.16
C MET A 269 4.73 -9.36 -27.24
N PRO A 270 4.69 -10.45 -28.02
CA PRO A 270 3.70 -10.62 -29.09
C PRO A 270 2.27 -10.83 -28.58
N SER A 271 2.11 -11.31 -27.36
CA SER A 271 0.81 -11.53 -26.72
C SER A 271 0.94 -11.45 -25.19
N LEU A 272 -0.20 -11.34 -24.53
CA LEU A 272 -0.26 -11.37 -23.05
C LEU A 272 0.15 -12.75 -22.52
N ASP A 273 -0.20 -13.84 -23.21
CA ASP A 273 0.23 -15.20 -22.86
C ASP A 273 1.76 -15.37 -22.96
N ALA A 274 2.36 -14.89 -24.04
CA ALA A 274 3.81 -14.88 -24.17
C ALA A 274 4.50 -14.05 -23.07
N LEU A 275 3.90 -12.93 -22.66
CA LEU A 275 4.39 -12.10 -21.56
C LEU A 275 4.37 -12.89 -20.23
N PHE A 276 3.26 -13.51 -19.89
CA PHE A 276 3.16 -14.29 -18.64
C PHE A 276 4.06 -15.54 -18.67
N LYS A 277 4.24 -16.14 -19.84
CA LYS A 277 5.19 -17.24 -20.01
C LYS A 277 6.63 -16.76 -19.80
N ALA A 278 7.00 -15.60 -20.37
CA ALA A 278 8.32 -15.00 -20.13
C ALA A 278 8.55 -14.71 -18.64
N MET A 279 7.55 -14.14 -17.93
CA MET A 279 7.66 -13.93 -16.49
C MET A 279 7.98 -15.23 -15.74
N ARG A 280 7.30 -16.34 -16.06
CA ARG A 280 7.54 -17.63 -15.42
C ARG A 280 8.93 -18.19 -15.72
N GLU A 281 9.37 -18.15 -16.97
CA GLU A 281 10.70 -18.67 -17.35
C GLU A 281 11.83 -17.83 -16.72
N ILE A 282 11.68 -16.52 -16.65
CA ILE A 282 12.62 -15.63 -15.95
C ILE A 282 12.66 -15.97 -14.45
N GLY A 283 11.51 -16.24 -13.82
CA GLY A 283 11.45 -16.67 -12.42
C GLY A 283 12.16 -18.00 -12.19
N LYS A 284 11.94 -19.01 -13.05
CA LYS A 284 12.64 -20.30 -13.00
C LYS A 284 14.15 -20.18 -13.21
N ALA A 285 14.58 -19.24 -14.01
CA ALA A 285 16.00 -18.95 -14.23
C ALA A 285 16.65 -18.19 -13.06
N GLU A 286 15.86 -17.73 -12.08
CA GLU A 286 16.30 -16.97 -10.91
C GLU A 286 17.10 -15.70 -11.24
N ILE A 287 16.84 -15.08 -12.40
CA ILE A 287 17.48 -13.85 -12.84
C ILE A 287 16.61 -12.62 -12.57
N GLY A 288 17.25 -11.46 -12.50
CA GLY A 288 16.59 -10.18 -12.31
C GLY A 288 16.39 -9.77 -10.86
N ALA A 289 16.12 -8.49 -10.67
CA ALA A 289 15.83 -7.86 -9.38
C ALA A 289 14.37 -7.43 -9.25
N ALA A 290 13.75 -7.03 -10.36
CA ALA A 290 12.34 -6.69 -10.46
C ALA A 290 11.79 -7.11 -11.83
N ILE A 291 10.55 -7.55 -11.86
CA ILE A 291 9.84 -7.90 -13.10
C ILE A 291 8.37 -7.54 -12.97
N MET A 292 7.83 -6.87 -13.98
CA MET A 292 6.44 -6.44 -13.98
C MET A 292 5.88 -6.27 -15.39
N ARG A 293 4.59 -6.47 -15.53
CA ARG A 293 3.82 -5.96 -16.63
C ARG A 293 3.31 -4.57 -16.26
N VAL A 294 3.53 -3.59 -17.13
CA VAL A 294 3.17 -2.19 -16.89
C VAL A 294 1.90 -1.86 -17.67
N PRO A 295 0.89 -1.28 -17.02
CA PRO A 295 -0.31 -0.80 -17.69
C PRO A 295 0.01 0.20 -18.80
N MET A 296 -0.74 0.12 -19.90
CA MET A 296 -0.48 0.95 -21.07
C MET A 296 -0.74 2.43 -20.80
N LEU A 297 -1.74 2.72 -19.99
CA LEU A 297 -2.09 4.07 -19.59
C LEU A 297 -0.90 4.85 -18.98
N TRP A 298 -0.01 4.17 -18.27
CA TRP A 298 1.18 4.80 -17.69
C TRP A 298 2.16 5.33 -18.74
N ARG A 299 2.14 4.79 -19.95
CA ARG A 299 2.93 5.27 -21.07
C ARG A 299 2.50 6.68 -21.51
N TYR A 300 1.20 6.94 -21.48
CA TYR A 300 0.64 8.25 -21.82
C TYR A 300 0.88 9.24 -20.71
N ARG A 301 0.73 8.84 -19.47
CA ARG A 301 1.08 9.65 -18.30
C ARG A 301 2.53 10.16 -18.37
N ALA A 302 3.47 9.31 -18.71
CA ALA A 302 4.88 9.69 -18.80
C ALA A 302 5.19 10.74 -19.91
N LYS A 303 4.28 10.89 -20.88
CA LYS A 303 4.38 11.88 -21.95
C LYS A 303 3.59 13.16 -21.68
N ALA A 304 2.51 13.05 -20.92
CA ALA A 304 1.58 14.14 -20.67
C ALA A 304 2.21 15.21 -19.79
N LYS A 305 1.95 16.48 -20.13
CA LYS A 305 2.39 17.65 -19.35
C LYS A 305 1.27 18.23 -18.49
N THR A 306 0.03 18.03 -18.92
CA THR A 306 -1.20 18.44 -18.23
C THR A 306 -2.23 17.31 -18.35
N ARG A 307 -3.34 17.45 -17.63
CA ARG A 307 -4.47 16.51 -17.71
C ARG A 307 -5.09 16.50 -19.10
N GLU A 308 -5.33 17.68 -19.68
CA GLU A 308 -5.90 17.83 -21.03
C GLU A 308 -4.99 17.17 -22.06
N HIS A 309 -3.67 17.39 -21.98
CA HIS A 309 -2.70 16.75 -22.87
C HIS A 309 -2.65 15.23 -22.70
N PHE A 310 -2.93 14.70 -21.51
CA PHE A 310 -3.05 13.26 -21.29
C PHE A 310 -4.23 12.68 -22.08
N TRP A 311 -5.41 13.30 -21.99
CA TRP A 311 -6.60 12.83 -22.70
C TRP A 311 -6.47 13.00 -24.20
N GLU A 312 -5.92 14.10 -24.70
CA GLU A 312 -5.58 14.29 -26.12
C GLU A 312 -4.69 13.17 -26.67
N LEU A 313 -3.64 12.80 -25.92
CA LEU A 313 -2.76 11.70 -26.31
C LEU A 313 -3.45 10.35 -26.29
N TRP A 314 -4.31 10.12 -25.31
CA TRP A 314 -5.05 8.87 -25.15
C TRP A 314 -6.05 8.68 -26.29
N GLU A 315 -6.88 9.68 -26.55
CA GLU A 315 -7.90 9.66 -27.61
C GLU A 315 -7.27 9.57 -29.01
N ALA A 316 -6.16 10.24 -29.24
CA ALA A 316 -5.47 10.18 -30.53
C ALA A 316 -4.95 8.79 -30.90
N ASP A 317 -4.54 8.00 -29.92
CA ASP A 317 -4.01 6.65 -30.13
C ASP A 317 -5.08 5.54 -29.93
N GLU A 318 -6.31 5.88 -29.58
CA GLU A 318 -7.37 4.94 -29.22
C GLU A 318 -7.61 3.84 -30.27
N GLU A 319 -7.79 4.22 -31.53
CA GLU A 319 -8.01 3.27 -32.61
C GLU A 319 -6.83 2.35 -32.86
N GLU A 320 -5.60 2.87 -32.72
CA GLU A 320 -4.38 2.07 -32.90
C GLU A 320 -4.23 1.05 -31.78
N ILE A 321 -4.51 1.47 -30.56
CA ILE A 321 -4.45 0.61 -29.37
C ILE A 321 -5.46 -0.54 -29.48
N ARG A 322 -6.69 -0.27 -29.91
CA ARG A 322 -7.74 -1.29 -30.11
C ARG A 322 -7.32 -2.33 -31.15
N LYS A 323 -6.68 -1.87 -32.23
CA LYS A 323 -6.25 -2.74 -33.35
C LYS A 323 -5.01 -3.56 -33.01
N LYS A 324 -4.12 -3.01 -32.21
CA LYS A 324 -2.83 -3.63 -31.89
C LYS A 324 -2.41 -3.34 -30.44
N PRO A 325 -2.93 -4.08 -29.49
CA PRO A 325 -2.51 -3.93 -28.10
C PRO A 325 -1.02 -4.20 -27.93
N VAL A 326 -0.38 -3.42 -27.09
CA VAL A 326 1.07 -3.51 -26.84
C VAL A 326 1.30 -4.08 -25.45
N TYR A 327 1.92 -5.24 -25.38
CA TYR A 327 2.23 -5.91 -24.11
C TYR A 327 3.67 -5.63 -23.70
N ILE A 328 3.86 -4.87 -22.64
CA ILE A 328 5.19 -4.46 -22.17
C ILE A 328 5.56 -5.22 -20.91
N LEU A 329 6.63 -6.00 -20.99
CA LEU A 329 7.33 -6.57 -19.86
C LEU A 329 8.48 -5.64 -19.48
N ARG A 330 8.55 -5.25 -18.22
CA ARG A 330 9.65 -4.46 -17.67
C ARG A 330 10.46 -5.31 -16.72
N ILE A 331 11.77 -5.33 -16.87
CA ILE A 331 12.69 -6.07 -16.01
C ILE A 331 13.89 -5.23 -15.61
N LEU A 332 14.29 -5.34 -14.35
CA LEU A 332 15.52 -4.78 -13.79
C LEU A 332 16.52 -5.90 -13.57
N LEU A 333 17.72 -5.73 -14.10
CA LEU A 333 18.88 -6.57 -13.79
C LEU A 333 19.86 -5.80 -12.92
N ILE A 334 20.41 -6.46 -11.89
CA ILE A 334 21.42 -5.91 -10.98
C ILE A 334 22.59 -6.88 -10.84
N GLY A 335 23.77 -6.42 -11.20
CA GLY A 335 25.01 -7.12 -10.92
C GLY A 335 25.45 -6.91 -9.48
N TYR A 336 24.83 -7.59 -8.52
CA TYR A 336 25.07 -7.43 -7.10
C TYR A 336 26.54 -7.63 -6.72
N THR A 337 27.16 -8.66 -7.28
CA THR A 337 28.55 -9.02 -7.00
C THR A 337 29.51 -8.47 -8.04
N SER A 338 29.14 -8.50 -9.32
CA SER A 338 30.05 -8.13 -10.41
C SER A 338 29.29 -7.77 -11.70
N GLU A 339 29.99 -7.14 -12.60
CA GLU A 339 29.54 -6.92 -13.98
C GLU A 339 29.34 -8.26 -14.74
N LYS A 340 30.14 -9.27 -14.43
CA LYS A 340 30.00 -10.61 -15.04
C LYS A 340 28.67 -11.27 -14.67
N GLN A 341 28.17 -11.05 -13.48
CA GLN A 341 26.84 -11.51 -13.09
C GLN A 341 25.77 -10.83 -13.96
N LEU A 342 25.82 -9.51 -14.10
CA LEU A 342 24.89 -8.77 -14.96
C LEU A 342 24.90 -9.29 -16.40
N GLN A 343 26.09 -9.48 -17.00
CA GLN A 343 26.26 -9.99 -18.35
C GLN A 343 25.74 -11.42 -18.51
N HIS A 344 25.84 -12.25 -17.48
CA HIS A 344 25.25 -13.59 -17.47
C HIS A 344 23.72 -13.53 -17.49
N GLU A 345 23.12 -12.77 -16.57
CA GLU A 345 21.68 -12.62 -16.49
C GLU A 345 21.10 -11.99 -17.79
N GLU A 346 21.82 -11.07 -18.42
CA GLU A 346 21.43 -10.50 -19.71
C GLU A 346 21.37 -11.55 -20.83
N ARG A 347 22.36 -12.44 -20.93
CA ARG A 347 22.34 -13.52 -21.95
C ARG A 347 21.16 -14.45 -21.73
N VAL A 348 20.93 -14.90 -20.50
CA VAL A 348 19.78 -15.75 -20.17
C VAL A 348 18.46 -15.05 -20.50
N LEU A 349 18.33 -13.77 -20.17
CA LEU A 349 17.15 -12.98 -20.53
C LEU A 349 16.95 -12.90 -22.05
N GLN A 350 18.02 -12.66 -22.81
CA GLN A 350 17.96 -12.57 -24.26
C GLN A 350 17.49 -13.88 -24.90
N ASP A 351 17.98 -15.02 -24.41
CA ASP A 351 17.58 -16.34 -24.89
C ASP A 351 16.07 -16.59 -24.61
N ILE A 352 15.60 -16.35 -23.40
CA ILE A 352 14.18 -16.51 -23.03
C ILE A 352 13.28 -15.62 -23.90
N ILE A 353 13.65 -14.35 -24.09
CA ILE A 353 12.84 -13.41 -24.87
C ILE A 353 12.84 -13.75 -26.37
N ALA A 354 13.96 -14.18 -26.90
CA ALA A 354 14.06 -14.62 -28.32
C ALA A 354 13.17 -15.85 -28.58
N GLU A 355 13.18 -16.84 -27.69
CA GLU A 355 12.33 -18.05 -27.82
C GLU A 355 10.82 -17.72 -27.79
N LEU A 356 10.44 -16.64 -27.11
CA LEU A 356 9.05 -16.22 -26.99
C LEU A 356 8.64 -15.10 -27.96
N GLY A 357 9.52 -14.73 -28.90
CA GLY A 357 9.25 -13.75 -29.94
C GLY A 357 9.13 -12.31 -29.42
N GLY A 358 9.74 -12.01 -28.28
CA GLY A 358 9.77 -10.66 -27.73
C GLY A 358 10.87 -9.79 -28.33
N GLU A 359 10.69 -8.47 -28.27
CA GLU A 359 11.61 -7.49 -28.79
C GLU A 359 12.05 -6.49 -27.72
N PHE A 360 13.35 -6.33 -27.55
CA PHE A 360 13.93 -5.33 -26.65
C PHE A 360 13.73 -3.92 -27.20
N ARG A 361 13.19 -3.04 -26.36
CA ARG A 361 13.10 -1.62 -26.64
C ARG A 361 14.28 -0.89 -26.04
N ARG A 362 14.65 0.25 -26.62
CA ARG A 362 15.67 1.12 -26.05
C ARG A 362 15.22 1.60 -24.66
N THR A 363 16.03 1.32 -23.65
CA THR A 363 15.79 1.74 -22.27
C THR A 363 16.64 2.94 -21.90
N ARG A 364 16.17 3.72 -20.91
CA ARG A 364 17.00 4.73 -20.28
C ARG A 364 17.79 4.09 -19.14
N PRO A 365 19.06 4.50 -18.90
CA PRO A 365 19.88 3.95 -17.82
C PRO A 365 19.48 4.44 -16.42
N THR A 366 18.44 5.26 -16.32
CA THR A 366 17.96 5.86 -15.08
C THR A 366 16.86 5.03 -14.47
N ASP A 367 16.96 4.76 -13.17
CA ASP A 367 15.88 4.12 -12.45
C ASP A 367 14.98 5.14 -11.76
N GLU A 368 13.71 5.00 -12.07
CA GLU A 368 12.67 5.86 -11.54
C GLU A 368 12.05 5.33 -10.25
N SER A 369 12.22 4.04 -9.92
CA SER A 369 11.39 3.40 -8.89
C SER A 369 12.04 3.31 -7.51
N TRP A 370 13.28 3.70 -7.33
CA TRP A 370 13.99 3.46 -6.07
C TRP A 370 14.02 4.66 -5.13
N ILE A 371 14.09 5.87 -5.68
CA ILE A 371 14.08 7.10 -4.91
C ILE A 371 13.28 8.16 -5.67
N LYS A 372 12.00 7.95 -5.86
CA LYS A 372 11.11 9.00 -6.35
C LYS A 372 10.35 9.64 -5.21
N ASN A 373 10.37 10.95 -5.17
CA ASN A 373 9.48 11.73 -4.33
C ASN A 373 8.15 11.92 -5.07
N ALA A 374 7.04 11.58 -4.45
CA ALA A 374 5.68 11.81 -4.95
C ALA A 374 5.34 11.15 -6.30
N ASP A 375 5.88 9.97 -6.58
CA ASP A 375 5.70 9.33 -7.88
C ASP A 375 4.26 8.95 -8.19
N SER A 376 3.55 8.36 -7.26
CA SER A 376 2.17 7.94 -7.47
C SER A 376 1.21 9.10 -7.67
N ALA A 377 1.36 10.20 -6.93
CA ALA A 377 0.54 11.39 -7.16
C ALA A 377 0.68 11.89 -8.60
N GLY A 378 1.91 11.92 -9.13
CA GLY A 378 2.15 12.28 -10.52
C GLY A 378 1.56 11.31 -11.55
N MET A 379 1.27 10.05 -11.19
CA MET A 379 0.65 9.08 -12.11
C MET A 379 -0.86 9.28 -12.27
N TRP A 380 -1.53 9.81 -11.27
CA TRP A 380 -3.00 9.88 -11.23
C TRP A 380 -3.55 11.21 -11.72
N TRP A 381 -2.84 12.29 -11.48
CA TRP A 381 -3.28 13.63 -11.82
C TRP A 381 -3.65 13.84 -13.28
N PRO A 382 -2.89 13.32 -14.27
CA PRO A 382 -3.27 13.50 -15.67
C PRO A 382 -4.60 12.87 -16.04
N ALA A 383 -4.95 11.72 -15.45
CA ALA A 383 -6.20 11.06 -15.75
C ALA A 383 -7.42 11.69 -15.05
N GLY A 384 -7.20 12.44 -13.96
CA GLY A 384 -8.27 13.00 -13.14
C GLY A 384 -8.62 12.09 -11.96
N GLY A 385 -9.63 11.24 -12.08
CA GLY A 385 -9.99 10.27 -11.05
C GLY A 385 -9.24 8.95 -11.21
N TYR A 386 -8.85 8.34 -10.07
CA TYR A 386 -8.12 7.07 -10.05
C TYR A 386 -8.40 6.30 -8.76
N VAL A 387 -8.51 4.99 -8.88
CA VAL A 387 -8.47 4.08 -7.74
C VAL A 387 -7.95 2.71 -8.14
N SER A 388 -7.23 2.07 -7.22
CA SER A 388 -6.92 0.65 -7.28
C SER A 388 -8.02 -0.14 -6.59
N VAL A 389 -8.70 -0.99 -7.31
CA VAL A 389 -9.84 -1.73 -6.78
C VAL A 389 -9.50 -3.12 -6.27
N GLU A 390 -8.31 -3.61 -6.61
CA GLU A 390 -7.86 -4.95 -6.21
C GLU A 390 -6.35 -4.97 -6.01
N PHE A 391 -5.93 -5.66 -4.95
CA PHE A 391 -4.52 -5.99 -4.70
C PHE A 391 -4.48 -7.45 -4.27
N ILE A 392 -3.86 -8.29 -5.05
CA ILE A 392 -3.74 -9.71 -4.77
C ILE A 392 -2.28 -10.10 -4.53
N HIS A 393 -2.07 -10.89 -3.48
CA HIS A 393 -0.81 -11.56 -3.22
C HIS A 393 -1.05 -13.08 -3.27
N ASP A 394 -1.11 -13.64 -4.47
CA ASP A 394 -1.35 -15.06 -4.72
C ASP A 394 -0.48 -15.53 -5.90
N THR A 395 -0.75 -16.70 -6.44
CA THR A 395 -0.04 -17.18 -7.61
C THR A 395 -0.28 -16.31 -8.84
N LEU A 396 0.67 -16.25 -9.76
CA LEU A 396 0.50 -15.52 -11.02
C LEU A 396 -0.71 -16.03 -11.83
N GLY A 397 -0.99 -17.35 -11.78
CA GLY A 397 -2.16 -17.93 -12.45
C GLY A 397 -3.47 -17.40 -11.88
N HIS A 398 -3.57 -17.30 -10.57
CA HIS A 398 -4.74 -16.74 -9.89
C HIS A 398 -4.91 -15.25 -10.21
N SER A 399 -3.82 -14.49 -10.16
CA SER A 399 -3.83 -13.06 -10.54
C SER A 399 -4.30 -12.83 -11.98
N ILE A 400 -3.89 -13.70 -12.93
CA ILE A 400 -4.33 -13.65 -14.32
C ILE A 400 -5.84 -13.89 -14.41
N ALA A 401 -6.34 -14.97 -13.81
CA ALA A 401 -7.77 -15.30 -13.82
C ALA A 401 -8.61 -14.15 -13.20
N ARG A 402 -8.13 -13.60 -12.09
CA ARG A 402 -8.81 -12.48 -11.44
C ARG A 402 -8.83 -11.22 -12.32
N GLY A 403 -7.72 -10.90 -12.98
CA GLY A 403 -7.65 -9.78 -13.93
C GLY A 403 -8.61 -9.93 -15.11
N GLU A 404 -8.84 -11.14 -15.59
CA GLU A 404 -9.81 -11.43 -16.64
C GLU A 404 -11.25 -11.21 -16.16
N THR A 405 -11.56 -11.70 -14.97
CA THR A 405 -12.87 -11.45 -14.33
C THR A 405 -13.13 -9.95 -14.18
N LEU A 406 -12.20 -9.22 -13.60
CA LEU A 406 -12.34 -7.78 -13.39
C LEU A 406 -12.45 -6.99 -14.69
N SER A 407 -11.69 -7.36 -15.72
CA SER A 407 -11.79 -6.69 -17.03
C SER A 407 -13.17 -6.89 -17.66
N ARG A 408 -13.75 -8.09 -17.56
CA ARG A 408 -15.10 -8.39 -18.02
C ARG A 408 -16.16 -7.61 -17.24
N GLU A 409 -16.09 -7.59 -15.93
CA GLU A 409 -17.02 -6.85 -15.08
C GLU A 409 -16.97 -5.34 -15.33
N LYS A 410 -15.76 -4.78 -15.53
CA LYS A 410 -15.57 -3.36 -15.80
C LYS A 410 -16.31 -2.88 -17.04
N GLU A 411 -16.50 -3.73 -18.05
CA GLU A 411 -17.22 -3.38 -19.29
C GLU A 411 -18.61 -2.81 -19.02
N THR A 412 -19.27 -3.28 -17.97
CA THR A 412 -20.62 -2.80 -17.59
C THR A 412 -20.62 -1.42 -16.93
N PHE A 413 -19.46 -0.91 -16.57
CA PHE A 413 -19.28 0.39 -15.93
C PHE A 413 -18.65 1.45 -16.85
N ILE A 414 -18.52 1.16 -18.14
CA ILE A 414 -18.00 2.06 -19.17
C ILE A 414 -19.16 2.59 -20.02
N PRO A 415 -19.37 3.91 -20.18
CA PRO A 415 -18.80 4.98 -19.36
C PRO A 415 -19.42 5.02 -17.96
N PRO A 416 -18.93 5.77 -16.95
CA PRO A 416 -17.90 6.81 -17.02
C PRO A 416 -16.49 6.32 -16.75
N LEU A 417 -16.29 5.03 -16.41
CA LEU A 417 -14.93 4.52 -16.26
C LEU A 417 -14.22 4.46 -17.62
N VAL A 418 -12.93 4.70 -17.61
CA VAL A 418 -12.12 4.71 -18.84
C VAL A 418 -12.01 3.30 -19.40
N ASP A 419 -12.29 3.15 -20.70
CA ASP A 419 -12.04 1.92 -21.44
C ASP A 419 -10.53 1.82 -21.77
N GLU A 420 -9.84 0.93 -21.10
CA GLU A 420 -8.43 0.63 -21.36
C GLU A 420 -8.26 -0.56 -22.33
N TYR A 421 -9.31 -0.87 -23.10
CA TYR A 421 -9.29 -1.86 -24.18
C TYR A 421 -8.88 -3.27 -23.76
N GLY A 422 -9.45 -3.73 -22.66
CA GLY A 422 -9.16 -5.04 -22.08
C GLY A 422 -7.81 -5.09 -21.37
N GLU A 423 -7.27 -3.94 -20.98
CA GLU A 423 -6.12 -3.89 -20.13
C GLU A 423 -6.42 -4.54 -18.79
N LYS A 424 -5.53 -5.46 -18.37
CA LYS A 424 -5.79 -6.34 -17.23
C LYS A 424 -5.03 -5.95 -15.96
N GLY A 425 -4.59 -4.70 -15.86
CA GLY A 425 -3.93 -4.17 -14.67
C GLY A 425 -2.42 -4.40 -14.61
N TRP A 426 -1.87 -4.18 -13.45
CA TRP A 426 -0.46 -4.37 -13.17
C TRP A 426 -0.21 -5.75 -12.57
N TYR A 427 0.76 -6.48 -13.15
CA TYR A 427 1.21 -7.77 -12.64
C TYR A 427 2.68 -7.71 -12.30
N GLN A 428 3.03 -8.16 -11.13
CA GLN A 428 4.41 -8.26 -10.67
C GLN A 428 4.62 -9.62 -9.99
N MET A 429 5.69 -10.29 -10.34
CA MET A 429 6.08 -11.49 -9.61
C MET A 429 6.79 -11.12 -8.31
N VAL A 430 6.66 -11.98 -7.30
CA VAL A 430 7.24 -11.85 -5.96
C VAL A 430 7.96 -13.15 -5.61
N GLU A 431 9.10 -13.06 -4.92
CA GLU A 431 9.91 -14.22 -4.53
C GLU A 431 10.21 -15.16 -5.70
N LEU A 432 10.80 -14.59 -6.78
CA LEU A 432 11.16 -15.31 -8.02
C LEU A 432 9.97 -16.03 -8.69
N GLY A 433 8.76 -15.58 -8.41
CA GLY A 433 7.54 -16.13 -8.99
C GLY A 433 6.84 -17.18 -8.13
N HIS A 434 7.30 -17.36 -6.87
CA HIS A 434 6.56 -18.19 -5.92
C HIS A 434 5.15 -17.64 -5.68
N THR A 435 5.03 -16.32 -5.63
CA THR A 435 3.77 -15.60 -5.58
C THR A 435 3.80 -14.41 -6.53
N SER A 436 2.68 -13.72 -6.68
CA SER A 436 2.56 -12.52 -7.48
C SER A 436 1.85 -11.41 -6.71
N TYR A 437 2.06 -10.20 -7.15
CA TYR A 437 1.24 -9.04 -6.83
C TYR A 437 0.45 -8.67 -8.08
N PHE A 438 -0.83 -8.45 -7.91
CA PHE A 438 -1.73 -7.97 -8.94
C PHE A 438 -2.47 -6.74 -8.44
N GLU A 439 -2.58 -5.73 -9.28
CA GLU A 439 -3.33 -4.52 -8.99
C GLU A 439 -4.19 -4.16 -10.19
N PHE A 440 -5.51 -4.11 -9.97
CA PHE A 440 -6.44 -3.66 -10.98
C PHE A 440 -6.75 -2.19 -10.78
N LEU A 441 -6.45 -1.41 -11.81
CA LEU A 441 -6.54 0.04 -11.79
C LEU A 441 -7.79 0.47 -12.54
N ILE A 442 -8.54 1.41 -11.99
CA ILE A 442 -9.62 2.07 -12.69
C ILE A 442 -9.42 3.57 -12.68
N GLN A 443 -9.85 4.20 -13.75
CA GLN A 443 -9.75 5.64 -13.93
C GLN A 443 -11.02 6.20 -14.52
N TRP A 444 -11.28 7.47 -14.25
CA TRP A 444 -12.41 8.22 -14.81
C TRP A 444 -12.01 9.69 -14.97
N ASP A 445 -12.66 10.39 -15.90
CA ASP A 445 -12.55 11.84 -15.98
C ASP A 445 -13.59 12.49 -15.06
N PRO A 446 -13.16 13.14 -13.96
CA PRO A 446 -14.10 13.80 -13.05
C PRO A 446 -14.76 15.04 -13.64
N TYR A 447 -14.27 15.52 -14.78
CA TYR A 447 -14.78 16.72 -15.47
C TYR A 447 -15.43 16.39 -16.81
N GLN A 448 -16.00 15.19 -16.96
CA GLN A 448 -16.71 14.83 -18.17
C GLN A 448 -17.80 15.86 -18.54
N PRO A 449 -18.08 16.06 -19.85
CA PRO A 449 -19.07 17.04 -20.31
C PRO A 449 -20.49 16.82 -19.78
N THR A 450 -20.79 15.65 -19.25
CA THR A 450 -22.05 15.33 -18.57
C THR A 450 -22.25 16.10 -17.27
N GLY A 451 -21.21 16.82 -16.78
CA GLY A 451 -21.31 17.70 -15.62
C GLY A 451 -21.44 16.99 -14.27
N ASP A 452 -21.38 15.68 -14.26
CA ASP A 452 -21.56 14.90 -13.05
C ASP A 452 -20.22 14.39 -12.50
N TYR A 453 -19.53 15.24 -11.76
CA TYR A 453 -18.29 14.91 -11.04
C TYR A 453 -18.47 13.70 -10.11
N VAL A 454 -19.65 13.56 -9.56
CA VAL A 454 -20.02 12.49 -8.61
C VAL A 454 -20.20 11.15 -9.31
N SER A 455 -20.58 11.11 -10.58
CA SER A 455 -20.96 9.86 -11.26
C SER A 455 -19.77 8.94 -11.51
N GLY A 456 -18.61 9.50 -11.90
CA GLY A 456 -17.41 8.71 -12.17
C GLY A 456 -16.87 8.02 -10.92
N GLU A 457 -16.73 8.76 -9.83
CA GLU A 457 -16.28 8.23 -8.55
C GLU A 457 -17.30 7.28 -7.92
N TYR A 458 -18.58 7.59 -8.04
CA TYR A 458 -19.65 6.72 -7.57
C TYR A 458 -19.65 5.38 -8.33
N LYS A 459 -19.47 5.41 -9.64
CA LYS A 459 -19.35 4.21 -10.47
C LYS A 459 -18.09 3.40 -10.19
N ALA A 460 -16.98 4.07 -9.89
CA ALA A 460 -15.76 3.42 -9.43
C ALA A 460 -15.99 2.66 -8.12
N TYR A 461 -16.74 3.24 -7.20
CA TYR A 461 -17.11 2.59 -5.95
C TYR A 461 -18.08 1.43 -6.14
N GLU A 462 -19.12 1.60 -6.97
CA GLU A 462 -20.04 0.51 -7.32
C GLU A 462 -19.27 -0.67 -7.93
N PHE A 463 -18.38 -0.39 -8.88
CA PHE A 463 -17.52 -1.41 -9.47
C PHE A 463 -16.67 -2.13 -8.43
N TRP A 464 -16.08 -1.38 -7.50
CA TRP A 464 -15.28 -1.98 -6.44
C TRP A 464 -16.08 -2.91 -5.52
N VAL A 465 -17.31 -2.54 -5.17
CA VAL A 465 -18.22 -3.36 -4.38
C VAL A 465 -18.66 -4.60 -5.16
N ASP A 466 -19.06 -4.44 -6.43
CA ASP A 466 -19.50 -5.53 -7.28
C ASP A 466 -18.37 -6.54 -7.57
N ASN A 467 -17.18 -6.04 -7.76
CA ASN A 467 -15.97 -6.82 -7.90
C ASN A 467 -15.73 -7.78 -6.70
N GLN A 468 -15.96 -7.32 -5.47
CA GLN A 468 -15.84 -8.19 -4.30
C GLN A 468 -16.87 -9.32 -4.33
N ARG A 469 -18.11 -8.99 -4.71
CA ARG A 469 -19.20 -9.96 -4.87
C ARG A 469 -18.86 -11.02 -5.91
N VAL A 470 -18.44 -10.61 -7.10
CA VAL A 470 -18.07 -11.52 -8.18
C VAL A 470 -16.90 -12.43 -7.77
N GLY A 471 -15.91 -11.88 -7.05
CA GLY A 471 -14.81 -12.68 -6.53
C GLY A 471 -15.26 -13.78 -5.58
N VAL A 472 -16.21 -13.50 -4.69
CA VAL A 472 -16.79 -14.52 -3.80
C VAL A 472 -17.58 -15.56 -4.60
N ASP A 473 -18.39 -15.12 -5.57
CA ASP A 473 -19.23 -16.01 -6.40
C ASP A 473 -18.40 -16.95 -7.27
N GLU A 474 -17.29 -16.47 -7.82
CA GLU A 474 -16.39 -17.27 -8.65
C GLU A 474 -15.32 -18.03 -7.83
N HIS A 475 -15.42 -18.04 -6.49
CA HIS A 475 -14.48 -18.68 -5.58
C HIS A 475 -13.03 -18.20 -5.79
N GLN A 476 -12.85 -16.96 -6.18
CA GLN A 476 -11.55 -16.34 -6.34
C GLN A 476 -11.07 -15.76 -5.01
N TYR A 477 -9.76 -15.86 -4.78
CA TYR A 477 -9.14 -15.20 -3.63
C TYR A 477 -9.34 -13.70 -3.72
N ILE A 478 -9.84 -13.08 -2.66
CA ILE A 478 -10.06 -11.65 -2.55
C ILE A 478 -9.09 -11.10 -1.53
N SER A 479 -8.06 -10.46 -2.01
CA SER A 479 -7.28 -9.53 -1.20
C SER A 479 -7.90 -8.15 -1.39
N HIS A 480 -8.02 -7.38 -0.35
CA HIS A 480 -8.67 -6.12 -0.48
C HIS A 480 -7.95 -5.06 0.26
N LEU A 481 -8.29 -3.89 -0.14
CA LEU A 481 -7.78 -2.65 0.36
C LEU A 481 -8.84 -1.85 1.07
N GLY A 482 -9.55 -2.30 1.85
CA GLY A 482 -10.46 -1.42 2.54
C GLY A 482 -11.10 -2.12 3.73
N PRO A 483 -11.11 -1.48 4.85
CA PRO A 483 -11.74 -2.02 6.04
C PRO A 483 -13.22 -2.31 5.84
N MET A 484 -13.88 -1.64 4.92
CA MET A 484 -15.32 -1.72 4.75
C MET A 484 -15.83 -3.04 4.16
N THR A 485 -15.05 -3.68 3.30
CA THR A 485 -15.50 -4.89 2.59
C THR A 485 -15.07 -6.18 3.24
N VAL A 486 -14.07 -6.11 4.09
CA VAL A 486 -13.30 -7.27 4.46
C VAL A 486 -14.01 -8.21 5.36
N LEU A 487 -14.47 -7.71 6.44
CA LEU A 487 -14.92 -8.57 7.54
C LEU A 487 -16.31 -9.11 7.27
N GLY A 488 -17.16 -8.34 6.59
CA GLY A 488 -18.53 -8.76 6.26
C GLY A 488 -18.62 -9.68 5.06
N ILE A 489 -17.84 -9.39 4.00
CA ILE A 489 -17.97 -10.10 2.72
C ILE A 489 -16.88 -11.16 2.57
N THR A 490 -15.63 -10.77 2.76
CA THR A 490 -14.51 -11.69 2.56
C THR A 490 -14.38 -12.71 3.69
N GLY A 491 -14.88 -12.41 4.88
CA GLY A 491 -14.95 -13.39 5.96
C GLY A 491 -15.70 -14.66 5.55
N ALA A 492 -16.78 -14.51 4.79
CA ALA A 492 -17.52 -15.65 4.24
C ALA A 492 -16.72 -16.45 3.21
N ALA A 493 -15.88 -15.79 2.41
CA ALA A 493 -15.02 -16.45 1.41
C ALA A 493 -13.90 -17.28 2.06
N TYR A 494 -13.39 -16.87 3.23
CA TYR A 494 -12.35 -17.59 3.96
C TYR A 494 -12.87 -18.72 4.88
N GLY A 495 -14.19 -18.92 4.91
CA GLY A 495 -14.83 -19.96 5.71
C GLY A 495 -15.36 -19.48 7.06
N PRO A 496 -16.19 -20.30 7.71
CA PRO A 496 -17.02 -19.88 8.85
C PRO A 496 -16.25 -19.49 10.11
N ASN A 497 -15.02 -19.93 10.26
CA ASN A 497 -14.23 -19.70 11.48
C ASN A 497 -13.24 -18.54 11.37
N TYR A 498 -12.99 -18.02 10.17
CA TYR A 498 -11.97 -16.99 9.95
C TYR A 498 -12.32 -15.67 10.64
N TYR A 499 -13.46 -15.10 10.29
CA TYR A 499 -13.92 -13.83 10.87
C TYR A 499 -14.08 -13.89 12.40
N PRO A 500 -14.76 -14.91 12.97
CA PRO A 500 -14.86 -15.07 14.41
C PRO A 500 -13.52 -15.11 15.13
N LEU A 501 -12.53 -15.78 14.54
CA LEU A 501 -11.19 -15.84 15.13
C LEU A 501 -10.51 -14.48 15.09
N MET A 502 -10.59 -13.77 13.97
CA MET A 502 -10.00 -12.43 13.84
C MET A 502 -10.62 -11.45 14.84
N GLU A 503 -11.93 -11.50 15.05
CA GLU A 503 -12.61 -10.67 16.04
C GLU A 503 -12.19 -11.00 17.50
N LYS A 504 -11.98 -12.27 17.82
CA LYS A 504 -11.45 -12.66 19.14
C LYS A 504 -10.05 -12.09 19.37
N VAL A 505 -9.16 -12.19 18.36
CA VAL A 505 -7.81 -11.63 18.45
C VAL A 505 -7.86 -10.10 18.60
N ARG A 506 -8.70 -9.42 17.82
CA ARG A 506 -8.89 -7.98 17.90
C ARG A 506 -9.32 -7.54 19.30
N ARG A 507 -10.32 -8.20 19.88
CA ARG A 507 -10.82 -7.89 21.23
C ARG A 507 -9.80 -8.11 22.34
N ILE A 508 -8.88 -9.06 22.16
CA ILE A 508 -7.77 -9.26 23.10
C ILE A 508 -6.80 -8.08 23.02
N LEU A 509 -6.50 -7.58 21.81
CA LEU A 509 -5.53 -6.52 21.60
C LEU A 509 -6.09 -5.11 21.80
N ASP A 510 -7.40 -4.91 21.61
CA ASP A 510 -8.11 -3.64 21.82
C ASP A 510 -9.44 -3.87 22.55
N PRO A 511 -9.40 -4.19 23.84
CA PRO A 511 -10.60 -4.54 24.62
C PRO A 511 -11.59 -3.38 24.79
N ASN A 512 -11.12 -2.13 24.66
CA ASN A 512 -11.92 -0.92 24.81
C ASN A 512 -12.35 -0.30 23.47
N GLU A 513 -11.97 -0.90 22.35
CA GLU A 513 -12.30 -0.45 20.99
C GLU A 513 -11.93 1.03 20.74
N VAL A 514 -10.76 1.46 21.23
CA VAL A 514 -10.27 2.84 21.07
C VAL A 514 -9.20 2.98 19.98
N SER A 515 -8.52 1.89 19.62
CA SER A 515 -7.47 1.92 18.62
C SER A 515 -8.04 1.87 17.22
N ASP A 516 -7.98 2.99 16.51
CA ASP A 516 -8.46 3.16 15.15
C ASP A 516 -9.75 2.34 14.89
N PRO A 517 -10.87 2.74 15.52
CA PRO A 517 -12.10 1.94 15.53
C PRO A 517 -12.42 1.44 14.14
N PRO A 518 -12.84 0.19 14.01
CA PRO A 518 -12.99 -0.47 12.75
C PRO A 518 -13.93 0.32 11.84
N PHE A 519 -13.55 0.41 10.58
CA PHE A 519 -14.54 0.50 9.53
C PHE A 519 -15.23 -0.88 9.42
N ASP A 520 -15.92 -1.30 10.44
CA ASP A 520 -16.79 -2.44 10.26
C ASP A 520 -17.82 -2.06 9.21
N MET A 521 -18.01 -2.93 8.23
CA MET A 521 -19.20 -2.86 7.39
C MET A 521 -20.40 -3.03 8.34
N HIS A 522 -20.77 -1.92 8.92
CA HIS A 522 -21.95 -1.89 9.78
C HIS A 522 -23.15 -2.30 8.92
N ASP A 523 -24.10 -3.00 9.52
CA ASP A 523 -25.36 -3.39 8.90
C ASP A 523 -25.97 -2.34 7.99
N LYS A 524 -25.91 -1.09 8.39
CA LYS A 524 -26.43 0.05 7.62
C LYS A 524 -25.73 0.27 6.27
N VAL A 525 -24.44 -0.01 6.18
CA VAL A 525 -23.68 0.12 4.91
C VAL A 525 -24.04 -1.05 3.99
N ILE A 526 -24.07 -2.26 4.53
CA ILE A 526 -24.49 -3.44 3.76
C ILE A 526 -25.95 -3.29 3.32
N ASP A 527 -26.83 -2.86 4.23
CA ASP A 527 -28.25 -2.64 3.91
C ASP A 527 -28.47 -1.60 2.82
N LYS A 528 -27.61 -0.59 2.76
CA LYS A 528 -27.67 0.47 1.75
C LYS A 528 -27.15 0.05 0.38
N TRP A 529 -26.02 -0.69 0.34
CA TRP A 529 -25.26 -0.95 -0.89
C TRP A 529 -25.47 -2.36 -1.45
N ALA A 530 -25.74 -3.34 -0.60
CA ALA A 530 -25.89 -4.73 -0.99
C ALA A 530 -26.78 -5.51 0.01
N PRO A 531 -28.06 -5.13 0.16
CA PRO A 531 -28.95 -5.74 1.16
C PRO A 531 -29.11 -7.26 0.96
N GLU A 532 -29.05 -7.74 -0.30
CA GLU A 532 -29.13 -9.16 -0.63
C GLU A 532 -27.95 -9.98 -0.09
N TRP A 533 -26.80 -9.37 0.17
CA TRP A 533 -25.59 -10.06 0.63
C TRP A 533 -25.74 -10.66 2.02
N LYS A 534 -26.49 -10.00 2.91
CA LYS A 534 -26.75 -10.56 4.24
C LYS A 534 -27.33 -11.96 4.15
N LYS A 535 -28.32 -12.13 3.28
CA LYS A 535 -28.99 -13.41 3.07
C LYS A 535 -28.13 -14.38 2.26
N LYS A 536 -27.55 -13.91 1.16
CA LYS A 536 -26.78 -14.74 0.22
C LYS A 536 -25.53 -15.34 0.87
N TYR A 537 -24.79 -14.55 1.63
CA TYR A 537 -23.54 -14.97 2.27
C TYR A 537 -23.72 -15.29 3.76
N ARG A 538 -24.95 -15.35 4.25
CA ARG A 538 -25.28 -15.70 5.63
C ARG A 538 -24.47 -14.87 6.65
N LEU A 539 -24.28 -13.58 6.37
CA LEU A 539 -23.39 -12.71 7.14
C LEU A 539 -23.77 -12.63 8.63
N GLU A 540 -25.03 -12.85 8.96
CA GLU A 540 -25.52 -12.88 10.35
C GLU A 540 -24.91 -14.03 11.17
N GLU A 541 -24.51 -15.12 10.51
CA GLU A 541 -23.89 -16.26 11.19
C GLU A 541 -22.44 -16.00 11.61
N TYR A 542 -21.79 -14.97 11.04
CA TYR A 542 -20.41 -14.57 11.33
C TYR A 542 -20.31 -13.43 12.33
N ARG A 543 -21.44 -13.00 12.92
CA ARG A 543 -21.46 -11.93 13.91
C ARG A 543 -21.48 -12.50 15.32
N PHE A 544 -20.72 -11.85 16.20
CA PHE A 544 -20.68 -12.13 17.63
C PHE A 544 -21.29 -11.00 18.42
#